data_4951b93a6821dcdf0cc8d1e979ffdb05
#
_entry.id   4951b93a6821dcdf0cc8d1e979ffdb05
#
_cell.length_a   1.000
_cell.length_b   1.000
_cell.length_c   1.000
_cell.angle_alpha   90.00
_cell.angle_beta   90.00
_cell.angle_gamma   90.00
#
_symmetry.space_group_name_H-M   'P 1'
#
loop_
_entity.id
_entity.type
_entity.pdbx_description
1 polymer ?
#
loop_
_entity_poly.entity_id
_entity_poly.type
_entity_poly.pdbx_seq_one_letter_code
_entity_poly.pdbx_strand_id
1 'polypeptide(L)'
;MKRFDMHIHCGDQSIDPEKLLAQMDACGIYGGVLMSQYPKESKSDGFDAETRMNQVLDICSKYPDRLFPVLWIHPHEPNALELAEEAVRRGIMGFKMI
;
A
#
# COMPACT_ATOMS: atom_id res chain seq x y z
N MET A 1 12.93 9.76 -19.39
CA MET A 1 13.19 8.94 -18.16
C MET A 1 11.90 8.80 -17.38
N LYS A 2 11.56 7.57 -17.00
CA LYS A 2 10.42 7.32 -16.13
C LYS A 2 10.75 7.68 -14.69
N ARG A 3 9.84 8.39 -14.03
CA ARG A 3 9.99 8.78 -12.62
C ARG A 3 9.00 8.04 -11.78
N PHE A 4 9.42 7.63 -10.58
CA PHE A 4 8.59 6.90 -9.62
C PHE A 4 8.55 7.65 -8.29
N ASP A 5 7.36 7.69 -7.69
CA ASP A 5 7.20 8.15 -6.33
C ASP A 5 7.32 6.95 -5.39
N MET A 6 8.27 7.01 -4.49
CA MET A 6 8.56 5.89 -3.58
C MET A 6 7.78 5.96 -2.26
N HIS A 7 6.83 6.89 -2.14
CA HIS A 7 6.15 7.10 -0.86
C HIS A 7 4.74 7.68 -1.06
N ILE A 8 3.81 6.84 -1.54
CA ILE A 8 2.40 7.22 -1.69
C ILE A 8 1.58 6.52 -0.61
N HIS A 9 0.79 7.27 0.15
CA HIS A 9 -0.07 6.72 1.19
C HIS A 9 -1.51 6.54 0.70
N CYS A 10 -2.14 5.44 1.11
CA CYS A 10 -3.59 5.26 0.91
C CYS A 10 -4.42 6.21 1.80
N GLY A 11 -3.87 6.62 2.94
CA GLY A 11 -4.62 7.43 3.90
C GLY A 11 -5.67 6.60 4.65
N ASP A 12 -6.69 7.28 5.12
CA ASP A 12 -7.78 6.69 5.89
C ASP A 12 -9.02 6.37 5.04
N GLN A 13 -8.99 6.71 3.76
CA GLN A 13 -10.09 6.47 2.83
C GLN A 13 -9.58 5.75 1.59
N SER A 14 -10.52 5.13 0.88
CA SER A 14 -10.19 4.48 -0.37
C SER A 14 -9.75 5.50 -1.41
N ILE A 15 -8.61 5.25 -2.02
CA ILE A 15 -8.12 6.06 -3.13
C ILE A 15 -8.75 5.56 -4.43
N ASP A 16 -9.24 6.51 -5.26
CA ASP A 16 -9.62 6.20 -6.63
C ASP A 16 -8.34 6.09 -7.48
N PRO A 17 -8.00 4.89 -7.96
CA PRO A 17 -6.75 4.71 -8.71
C PRO A 17 -6.70 5.51 -10.00
N GLU A 18 -7.84 5.74 -10.67
CA GLU A 18 -7.86 6.54 -11.90
C GLU A 18 -7.49 7.99 -11.64
N LYS A 19 -8.01 8.57 -10.54
CA LYS A 19 -7.65 9.94 -10.14
C LYS A 19 -6.19 10.04 -9.73
N LEU A 20 -5.68 9.05 -9.01
CA LEU A 20 -4.28 9.00 -8.62
C LEU A 20 -3.39 8.99 -9.86
N LEU A 21 -3.67 8.11 -10.82
CA LEU A 21 -2.88 8.01 -12.05
C LEU A 21 -2.95 9.31 -12.87
N ALA A 22 -4.11 9.95 -12.94
CA ALA A 22 -4.24 11.23 -13.64
C ALA A 22 -3.38 12.32 -13.00
N GLN A 23 -3.34 12.39 -11.68
CA GLN A 23 -2.49 13.33 -10.97
C GLN A 23 -1.00 13.03 -11.20
N MET A 24 -0.63 11.76 -11.16
CA MET A 24 0.74 11.34 -11.45
C MET A 24 1.15 11.72 -12.87
N ASP A 25 0.29 11.47 -13.83
CA ASP A 25 0.54 11.85 -15.24
C ASP A 25 0.74 13.37 -15.38
N ALA A 26 -0.09 14.15 -14.71
CA ALA A 26 0.04 15.62 -14.71
C ALA A 26 1.35 16.10 -14.11
N CYS A 27 1.93 15.34 -13.19
CA CYS A 27 3.20 15.67 -12.52
C CYS A 27 4.42 15.03 -13.19
N GLY A 28 4.24 14.28 -14.28
CA GLY A 28 5.32 13.55 -14.92
C GLY A 28 5.84 12.35 -14.15
N ILE A 29 5.01 11.76 -13.30
CA ILE A 29 5.35 10.59 -12.49
C ILE A 29 4.71 9.35 -13.13
N TYR A 30 5.54 8.39 -13.54
CA TYR A 30 5.04 7.18 -14.21
C TYR A 30 4.37 6.21 -13.27
N GLY A 31 4.93 5.98 -12.11
CA GLY A 31 4.42 5.00 -11.15
C GLY A 31 4.91 5.26 -9.75
N GLY A 32 4.57 4.38 -8.84
CA GLY A 32 5.02 4.53 -7.47
C GLY A 32 4.68 3.37 -6.57
N VAL A 33 5.27 3.43 -5.39
CA VAL A 33 5.01 2.51 -4.29
C VAL A 33 3.83 3.02 -3.49
N LEU A 34 2.76 2.25 -3.47
CA LEU A 34 1.55 2.60 -2.72
C LEU A 34 1.55 1.85 -1.38
N MET A 35 1.56 2.59 -0.30
CA MET A 35 1.55 2.03 1.05
C MET A 35 0.12 1.86 1.53
N SER A 36 -0.15 0.74 2.17
CA SER A 36 -1.45 0.48 2.78
C SER A 36 -1.76 1.50 3.88
N GLN A 37 -2.99 1.47 4.35
CA GLN A 37 -3.40 2.16 5.56
C GLN A 37 -2.57 1.66 6.76
N TYR A 38 -2.52 2.48 7.81
CA TYR A 38 -1.74 2.17 9.01
C TYR A 38 -2.46 1.14 9.90
N PRO A 39 -1.69 0.32 10.64
CA PRO A 39 -2.27 -0.67 11.56
C PRO A 39 -2.76 -0.04 12.86
N LYS A 40 -3.65 -0.75 13.55
CA LYS A 40 -4.19 -0.33 14.86
C LYS A 40 -3.11 -0.14 15.91
N GLU A 41 -2.04 -0.90 15.84
CA GLU A 41 -0.91 -0.83 16.77
C GLU A 41 -0.13 0.49 16.62
N SER A 42 -0.21 1.13 15.46
CA SER A 42 0.40 2.44 15.25
C SER A 42 -0.51 3.57 15.70
N LYS A 43 -1.83 3.38 15.58
CA LYS A 43 -2.82 4.42 15.89
C LYS A 43 -4.17 3.77 16.16
N SER A 44 -4.85 4.22 17.21
CA SER A 44 -6.09 3.58 17.70
C SER A 44 -7.23 3.50 16.67
N ASP A 45 -7.25 4.41 15.71
CA ASP A 45 -8.23 4.41 14.60
C ASP A 45 -7.70 3.71 13.35
N GLY A 46 -6.65 2.92 13.48
CA GLY A 46 -6.06 2.18 12.38
C GLY A 46 -6.94 1.00 11.92
N PHE A 47 -6.43 0.30 10.94
CA PHE A 47 -7.16 -0.73 10.20
C PHE A 47 -6.60 -2.11 10.50
N ASP A 48 -7.45 -3.14 10.45
CA ASP A 48 -6.98 -4.51 10.59
C ASP A 48 -6.15 -4.95 9.37
N ALA A 49 -5.40 -6.02 9.55
CA ALA A 49 -4.44 -6.49 8.54
C ALA A 49 -5.13 -6.88 7.23
N GLU A 50 -6.26 -7.58 7.33
CA GLU A 50 -6.98 -8.05 6.14
C GLU A 50 -7.52 -6.86 5.33
N THR A 51 -8.09 -5.87 5.99
CA THR A 51 -8.60 -4.66 5.34
C THR A 51 -7.47 -3.90 4.65
N ARG A 52 -6.34 -3.69 5.33
CA ARG A 52 -5.19 -2.99 4.77
C ARG A 52 -4.64 -3.70 3.54
N MET A 53 -4.50 -5.01 3.63
CA MET A 53 -3.94 -5.81 2.55
C MET A 53 -4.86 -5.86 1.34
N ASN A 54 -6.14 -6.14 1.56
CA ASN A 54 -7.12 -6.21 0.48
C ASN A 54 -7.22 -4.90 -0.27
N GLN A 55 -7.23 -3.78 0.43
CA GLN A 55 -7.38 -2.48 -0.20
C GLN A 55 -6.18 -2.12 -1.07
N VAL A 56 -4.96 -2.24 -0.55
CA VAL A 56 -3.78 -1.87 -1.34
C VAL A 56 -3.57 -2.80 -2.52
N LEU A 57 -3.85 -4.10 -2.36
CA LEU A 57 -3.75 -5.06 -3.45
C LEU A 57 -4.80 -4.78 -4.53
N ASP A 58 -6.04 -4.47 -4.13
CA ASP A 58 -7.10 -4.15 -5.08
C ASP A 58 -6.77 -2.92 -5.92
N ILE A 59 -6.30 -1.85 -5.29
CA ILE A 59 -5.90 -0.64 -5.99
C ILE A 59 -4.77 -0.92 -6.98
N CYS A 60 -3.70 -1.57 -6.53
CA CYS A 60 -2.52 -1.82 -7.36
C CYS A 60 -2.77 -2.83 -8.47
N SER A 61 -3.71 -3.76 -8.28
CA SER A 61 -4.03 -4.77 -9.29
C SER A 61 -4.59 -4.18 -10.58
N LYS A 62 -5.14 -2.99 -10.54
CA LYS A 62 -5.68 -2.29 -11.71
C LYS A 62 -4.59 -1.71 -12.60
N TYR A 63 -3.43 -1.40 -12.03
CA TYR A 63 -2.29 -0.80 -12.74
C TYR A 63 -0.98 -1.47 -12.30
N PRO A 64 -0.80 -2.77 -12.60
CA PRO A 64 0.30 -3.55 -12.01
C PRO A 64 1.70 -3.15 -12.50
N ASP A 65 1.78 -2.38 -13.59
CA ASP A 65 3.04 -1.85 -14.13
C ASP A 65 3.36 -0.45 -13.61
N ARG A 66 2.44 0.15 -12.86
CA ARG A 66 2.59 1.53 -12.38
C ARG A 66 2.47 1.68 -10.87
N LEU A 67 1.68 0.84 -10.21
CA LEU A 67 1.45 0.89 -8.76
C LEU A 67 1.91 -0.41 -8.10
N PHE A 68 2.80 -0.27 -7.12
CA PHE A 68 3.45 -1.39 -6.45
C PHE A 68 3.04 -1.42 -4.97
N PRO A 69 2.38 -2.50 -4.51
CA PRO A 69 1.80 -2.53 -3.17
C PRO A 69 2.84 -2.78 -2.08
N VAL A 70 2.79 -1.96 -1.05
CA VAL A 70 3.58 -2.11 0.17
C VAL A 70 2.63 -2.16 1.36
N LEU A 71 2.84 -3.12 2.25
CA LEU A 71 2.04 -3.26 3.46
C LEU A 71 2.73 -2.56 4.63
N TRP A 72 1.99 -1.65 5.26
CA TRP A 72 2.42 -1.06 6.52
C TRP A 72 2.10 -2.04 7.65
N ILE A 73 3.14 -2.60 8.26
CA ILE A 73 3.04 -3.60 9.30
C ILE A 73 3.68 -3.07 10.58
N HIS A 74 3.10 -3.42 11.72
CA HIS A 74 3.69 -3.12 13.01
C HIS A 74 4.27 -4.40 13.62
N PRO A 75 5.50 -4.39 14.14
CA PRO A 75 6.13 -5.62 14.67
C PRO A 75 5.37 -6.25 15.82
N HIS A 76 4.55 -5.48 16.52
CA HIS A 76 3.74 -5.96 17.64
C HIS A 76 2.34 -6.43 17.24
N GLU A 77 2.01 -6.44 15.94
CA GLU A 77 0.74 -7.02 15.52
C GLU A 77 0.68 -8.50 15.87
N PRO A 78 -0.51 -9.02 16.26
CA PRO A 78 -0.67 -10.47 16.42
C PRO A 78 -0.28 -11.19 15.14
N ASN A 79 0.55 -12.23 15.26
CA ASN A 79 1.02 -13.02 14.13
C ASN A 79 1.71 -12.20 13.04
N ALA A 80 2.50 -11.21 13.42
CA ALA A 80 3.16 -10.30 12.45
C ALA A 80 4.00 -11.06 11.42
N LEU A 81 4.71 -12.12 11.82
CA LEU A 81 5.51 -12.91 10.89
C LEU A 81 4.65 -13.65 9.88
N GLU A 82 3.60 -14.32 10.33
CA GLU A 82 2.67 -15.04 9.46
C GLU A 82 1.94 -14.08 8.52
N LEU A 83 1.60 -12.89 9.01
CA LEU A 83 1.01 -11.83 8.20
C LEU A 83 1.97 -11.41 7.08
N ALA A 84 3.24 -11.21 7.40
CA ALA A 84 4.24 -10.86 6.40
C ALA A 84 4.40 -11.95 5.33
N GLU A 85 4.45 -13.21 5.74
CA GLU A 85 4.54 -14.35 4.81
C GLU A 85 3.32 -14.43 3.89
N GLU A 86 2.13 -14.26 4.44
CA GLU A 86 0.89 -14.25 3.65
C GLU A 86 0.87 -13.09 2.67
N ALA A 87 1.30 -11.91 3.10
CA ALA A 87 1.36 -10.73 2.26
C ALA A 87 2.26 -10.95 1.03
N VAL A 88 3.42 -11.54 1.23
CA VAL A 88 4.33 -11.87 0.11
C VAL A 88 3.66 -12.84 -0.86
N ARG A 89 3.00 -13.89 -0.36
CA ARG A 89 2.28 -14.83 -1.21
C ARG A 89 1.19 -14.17 -2.04
N ARG A 90 0.56 -13.13 -1.51
CA ARG A 90 -0.54 -12.41 -2.18
C ARG A 90 -0.08 -11.29 -3.11
N GLY A 91 1.22 -11.01 -3.17
CA GLY A 91 1.77 -10.03 -4.10
C GLY A 91 2.24 -8.72 -3.49
N ILE A 92 2.25 -8.59 -2.18
CA ILE A 92 2.88 -7.45 -1.52
C ILE A 92 4.37 -7.47 -1.82
N MET A 93 4.91 -6.33 -2.23
CA MET A 93 6.27 -6.21 -2.74
C MET A 93 7.25 -5.64 -1.72
N GLY A 94 6.77 -5.16 -0.59
CA GLY A 94 7.62 -4.61 0.47
C GLY A 94 6.82 -4.28 1.71
N PHE A 95 7.54 -3.90 2.75
CA PHE A 95 6.93 -3.56 4.04
C PHE A 95 7.40 -2.21 4.53
N LYS A 96 6.49 -1.48 5.16
CA LYS A 96 6.81 -0.28 5.93
C LYS A 96 6.66 -0.62 7.41
N MET A 97 7.64 -0.24 8.20
CA MET A 97 7.61 -0.34 9.67
C MET A 97 8.03 0.99 10.29
N ILE A 98 7.45 1.30 11.43
CA ILE A 98 7.86 2.46 12.23
C ILE A 98 8.12 1.99 13.65
#